data_e14aeef275969ab80c9be29fa6054024
#
_entry.id   e14aeef275969ab80c9be29fa6054024
#
_cell.length_a   1.000
_cell.length_b   1.000
_cell.length_c   1.000
_cell.angle_alpha   90.00
_cell.angle_beta   90.00
_cell.angle_gamma   90.00
#
_symmetry.space_group_name_H-M   'P 1'
#
loop_
_entity.id
_entity.type
_entity.pdbx_description
1 polymer ?
#
loop_
_entity_poly.entity_id
_entity_poly.type
_entity_poly.pdbx_seq_one_letter_code
_entity_poly.pdbx_strand_id
1 'polypeptide(L)'
;MRSTLACIAVFVGLCPSITSSQDANDRAHHIQNNVLGIDGHNDTVQRVVYENVDLGNRLSDGMIDIPRLHAGGVHVPFFALWVPTYYKGSEAVRRTLDLRDAMQRVLDKHPDQIELATSARDIERIVGQSKIAAVLTVEGGHQIANDLAVLRMYRRMGILSMTLTHFRSNDWADSSTGKPEHNGLTDFGKQVVHEMNSIGMIVDISHVSDKTFYDVLQVTSKPVIASHSSCRSMSDVPRNMTDDMLRALARNGGVVGVNFAASFLNQQDAEELKRKVSNENALEPNLAGTELDQFAAKEYFEDKGEFKVGHATVEDAAKCIDHIVKIAGIEHVGIGSDFDGITLVPHDLEDVSKIPNLTVALLNRGYSEDDIKKIMGENFLRVIREVVGN
;
A
#
# COMPACT_ATOMS: atom_id res chain seq x y z
N MET A 1 60.39 35.23 40.19
CA MET A 1 60.28 34.25 39.08
C MET A 1 58.97 33.48 39.30
N ARG A 2 57.96 33.80 38.54
CA ARG A 2 56.66 33.09 38.56
C ARG A 2 56.52 32.33 37.23
N SER A 3 56.51 30.97 37.28
CA SER A 3 56.32 30.13 36.13
C SER A 3 54.84 29.97 35.81
N THR A 4 54.42 30.35 34.65
CA THR A 4 53.08 30.16 34.11
C THR A 4 53.02 28.83 33.37
N LEU A 5 52.28 27.82 33.87
CA LEU A 5 51.94 26.61 33.11
C LEU A 5 50.79 26.94 32.17
N ALA A 6 51.02 26.73 30.86
CA ALA A 6 49.98 26.77 29.86
C ALA A 6 49.41 25.36 29.69
N CYS A 7 48.12 25.18 29.97
CA CYS A 7 47.38 23.97 29.64
C CYS A 7 46.97 24.04 28.16
N ILE A 8 47.49 23.10 27.37
CA ILE A 8 47.01 22.88 25.98
C ILE A 8 45.83 21.91 26.07
N ALA A 9 44.63 22.38 25.80
CA ALA A 9 43.46 21.55 25.59
C ALA A 9 43.46 20.97 24.16
N VAL A 10 43.66 19.66 24.06
CA VAL A 10 43.52 18.91 22.80
C VAL A 10 42.04 18.69 22.55
N PHE A 11 41.44 19.41 21.64
CA PHE A 11 40.12 19.12 21.09
C PHE A 11 40.27 17.91 20.16
N VAL A 12 39.87 16.72 20.59
CA VAL A 12 39.65 15.60 19.71
C VAL A 12 38.30 15.82 19.03
N GLY A 13 38.34 16.36 17.83
CA GLY A 13 37.18 16.44 16.97
C GLY A 13 36.77 15.04 16.53
N LEU A 14 35.63 14.57 17.02
CA LEU A 14 34.95 13.41 16.40
C LEU A 14 34.53 13.83 14.99
N CYS A 15 35.34 13.48 13.98
CA CYS A 15 34.86 13.45 12.61
C CYS A 15 33.76 12.38 12.51
N PRO A 16 32.56 12.72 12.00
CA PRO A 16 31.61 11.67 11.63
C PRO A 16 32.26 10.80 10.56
N SER A 17 32.41 9.52 10.83
CA SER A 17 32.89 8.52 9.86
C SER A 17 31.98 8.60 8.63
N ILE A 18 32.50 9.00 7.47
CA ILE A 18 31.84 8.83 6.20
C ILE A 18 31.84 7.31 5.97
N THR A 19 30.71 6.64 6.29
CA THR A 19 30.49 5.25 5.91
C THR A 19 30.58 5.18 4.39
N SER A 20 31.34 4.23 3.86
CA SER A 20 31.41 4.02 2.42
C SER A 20 30.00 3.65 1.89
N SER A 21 29.71 3.95 0.62
CA SER A 21 28.44 3.56 0.01
C SER A 21 28.21 2.03 0.09
N GLN A 22 29.29 1.24 0.08
CA GLN A 22 29.25 -0.20 0.25
C GLN A 22 28.78 -0.57 1.67
N ASP A 23 29.31 0.09 2.72
CA ASP A 23 28.90 -0.17 4.11
C ASP A 23 27.40 0.13 4.34
N ALA A 24 26.87 1.19 3.68
CA ALA A 24 25.45 1.54 3.76
C ALA A 24 24.57 0.48 3.05
N ASN A 25 25.00 -0.02 1.90
CA ASN A 25 24.29 -1.09 1.19
C ASN A 25 24.29 -2.41 1.98
N ASP A 26 25.44 -2.83 2.50
CA ASP A 26 25.54 -4.07 3.29
C ASP A 26 24.69 -3.98 4.56
N ARG A 27 24.68 -2.82 5.21
CA ARG A 27 23.81 -2.53 6.37
C ARG A 27 22.34 -2.55 5.99
N ALA A 28 21.95 -1.93 4.87
CA ALA A 28 20.58 -1.93 4.39
C ALA A 28 20.07 -3.35 4.10
N HIS A 29 20.87 -4.18 3.43
CA HIS A 29 20.55 -5.58 3.19
C HIS A 29 20.44 -6.37 4.50
N HIS A 30 21.32 -6.12 5.48
CA HIS A 30 21.22 -6.76 6.78
C HIS A 30 19.90 -6.40 7.49
N ILE A 31 19.54 -5.12 7.51
CA ILE A 31 18.27 -4.66 8.10
C ILE A 31 17.09 -5.29 7.37
N GLN A 32 17.09 -5.24 6.04
CA GLN A 32 16.00 -5.73 5.21
C GLN A 32 15.74 -7.23 5.37
N ASN A 33 16.79 -8.02 5.58
CA ASN A 33 16.67 -9.47 5.84
C ASN A 33 16.16 -9.79 7.26
N ASN A 34 16.19 -8.83 8.18
CA ASN A 34 15.81 -9.02 9.58
C ASN A 34 14.55 -8.21 9.98
N VAL A 35 13.99 -7.43 9.06
CA VAL A 35 12.74 -6.70 9.28
C VAL A 35 11.55 -7.51 8.82
N LEU A 36 10.42 -7.37 9.47
CA LEU A 36 9.14 -7.82 8.94
C LEU A 36 8.66 -6.81 7.89
N GLY A 37 9.12 -6.96 6.65
CA GLY A 37 8.71 -6.07 5.56
C GLY A 37 7.26 -6.28 5.18
N ILE A 38 6.44 -5.23 5.30
CA ILE A 38 5.03 -5.19 4.89
C ILE A 38 4.87 -4.16 3.77
N ASP A 39 4.30 -4.58 2.67
CA ASP A 39 3.83 -3.70 1.60
C ASP A 39 2.30 -3.62 1.65
N GLY A 40 1.77 -2.45 1.95
CA GLY A 40 0.35 -2.22 2.21
C GLY A 40 -0.57 -2.36 1.00
N HIS A 41 -0.02 -2.45 -0.23
CA HIS A 41 -0.84 -2.57 -1.45
C HIS A 41 -0.03 -2.97 -2.68
N ASN A 42 -0.56 -3.92 -3.46
CA ASN A 42 -0.12 -4.22 -4.83
C ASN A 42 -1.25 -4.89 -5.64
N ASP A 43 -1.19 -4.75 -6.98
CA ASP A 43 -2.20 -5.26 -7.91
C ASP A 43 -1.79 -6.52 -8.67
N THR A 44 -0.81 -7.23 -8.19
CA THR A 44 -0.24 -8.42 -8.84
C THR A 44 -1.29 -9.50 -9.17
N VAL A 45 -2.42 -9.52 -8.45
CA VAL A 45 -3.52 -10.46 -8.71
C VAL A 45 -4.08 -10.30 -10.14
N GLN A 46 -4.07 -9.09 -10.69
CA GLN A 46 -4.50 -8.85 -12.07
C GLN A 46 -3.64 -9.63 -13.07
N ARG A 47 -2.33 -9.69 -12.83
CA ARG A 47 -1.40 -10.47 -13.67
C ARG A 47 -1.63 -11.98 -13.56
N VAL A 48 -1.96 -12.45 -12.35
CA VAL A 48 -2.32 -13.88 -12.15
C VAL A 48 -3.55 -14.23 -12.98
N VAL A 49 -4.55 -13.35 -13.04
CA VAL A 49 -5.82 -13.60 -13.72
C VAL A 49 -5.72 -13.42 -15.23
N TYR A 50 -5.14 -12.32 -15.70
CA TYR A 50 -5.13 -11.98 -17.11
C TYR A 50 -3.94 -12.54 -17.88
N GLU A 51 -2.79 -12.66 -17.24
CA GLU A 51 -1.55 -13.14 -17.88
C GLU A 51 -1.22 -14.59 -17.49
N ASN A 52 -1.91 -15.16 -16.50
CA ASN A 52 -1.66 -16.51 -15.97
C ASN A 52 -0.20 -16.69 -15.52
N VAL A 53 0.39 -15.64 -14.92
CA VAL A 53 1.76 -15.70 -14.43
C VAL A 53 1.90 -16.63 -13.23
N ASP A 54 3.05 -17.27 -13.11
CA ASP A 54 3.41 -18.12 -11.99
C ASP A 54 4.30 -17.35 -10.99
N LEU A 55 3.72 -16.84 -9.91
CA LEU A 55 4.43 -16.03 -8.92
C LEU A 55 5.55 -16.77 -8.18
N GLY A 56 5.56 -18.11 -8.20
CA GLY A 56 6.64 -18.91 -7.61
C GLY A 56 7.97 -18.83 -8.37
N ASN A 57 7.94 -18.33 -9.60
CA ASN A 57 9.12 -18.19 -10.46
C ASN A 57 9.54 -16.73 -10.60
N ARG A 58 10.83 -16.49 -10.83
CA ARG A 58 11.31 -15.17 -11.25
C ARG A 58 10.72 -14.84 -12.62
N LEU A 59 9.89 -13.81 -12.68
CA LEU A 59 9.26 -13.35 -13.92
C LEU A 59 10.20 -12.43 -14.71
N SER A 60 10.03 -12.41 -16.03
CA SER A 60 10.81 -11.54 -16.93
C SER A 60 10.34 -10.09 -16.90
N ASP A 61 9.10 -9.86 -16.49
CA ASP A 61 8.43 -8.57 -16.45
C ASP A 61 7.58 -8.40 -15.17
N GLY A 62 6.85 -7.29 -15.07
CA GLY A 62 6.09 -6.94 -13.88
C GLY A 62 6.96 -6.57 -12.68
N MET A 63 6.33 -6.33 -11.55
CA MET A 63 7.03 -5.74 -10.40
C MET A 63 7.12 -6.69 -9.22
N ILE A 64 6.29 -7.74 -9.13
CA ILE A 64 6.23 -8.68 -8.02
C ILE A 64 6.27 -10.13 -8.50
N ASP A 65 7.10 -10.92 -7.86
CA ASP A 65 7.09 -12.38 -7.77
C ASP A 65 7.73 -12.80 -6.44
N ILE A 66 7.54 -14.05 -6.02
CA ILE A 66 8.06 -14.54 -4.72
C ILE A 66 9.58 -14.38 -4.61
N PRO A 67 10.41 -14.73 -5.61
CA PRO A 67 11.86 -14.47 -5.57
C PRO A 67 12.21 -12.98 -5.36
N ARG A 68 11.47 -12.05 -6.01
CA ARG A 68 11.70 -10.61 -5.83
C ARG A 68 11.22 -10.10 -4.48
N LEU A 69 10.11 -10.63 -3.94
CA LEU A 69 9.64 -10.32 -2.59
C LEU A 69 10.74 -10.66 -1.56
N HIS A 70 11.34 -11.84 -1.64
CA HIS A 70 12.45 -12.20 -0.78
C HIS A 70 13.67 -11.28 -0.97
N ALA A 71 14.05 -10.99 -2.23
CA ALA A 71 15.18 -10.10 -2.52
C ALA A 71 14.96 -8.67 -1.99
N GLY A 72 13.71 -8.19 -1.98
CA GLY A 72 13.32 -6.89 -1.46
C GLY A 72 13.06 -6.88 0.04
N GLY A 73 13.07 -8.05 0.71
CA GLY A 73 12.74 -8.18 2.13
C GLY A 73 11.28 -7.83 2.45
N VAL A 74 10.38 -7.97 1.47
CA VAL A 74 8.94 -7.83 1.67
C VAL A 74 8.35 -9.22 1.94
N HIS A 75 8.00 -9.45 3.19
CA HIS A 75 7.51 -10.75 3.66
C HIS A 75 5.99 -10.82 3.73
N VAL A 76 5.32 -9.65 3.75
CA VAL A 76 3.87 -9.51 3.94
C VAL A 76 3.30 -8.55 2.89
N PRO A 77 3.16 -8.99 1.63
CA PRO A 77 2.48 -8.19 0.61
C PRO A 77 0.97 -8.22 0.80
N PHE A 78 0.32 -7.04 0.69
CA PHE A 78 -1.13 -6.94 0.62
C PHE A 78 -1.56 -7.02 -0.85
N PHE A 79 -2.10 -8.17 -1.24
CA PHE A 79 -2.58 -8.43 -2.58
C PHE A 79 -4.00 -7.89 -2.75
N ALA A 80 -4.16 -6.89 -3.60
CA ALA A 80 -5.44 -6.27 -3.87
C ALA A 80 -6.30 -7.14 -4.80
N LEU A 81 -7.51 -7.44 -4.35
CA LEU A 81 -8.58 -7.97 -5.17
C LEU A 81 -9.33 -6.78 -5.78
N TRP A 82 -8.66 -6.09 -6.71
CA TRP A 82 -9.22 -4.94 -7.39
C TRP A 82 -10.20 -5.36 -8.48
N VAL A 83 -11.36 -4.70 -8.50
CA VAL A 83 -12.38 -4.87 -9.54
C VAL A 83 -12.68 -3.51 -10.16
N PRO A 84 -12.60 -3.37 -11.48
CA PRO A 84 -12.96 -2.13 -12.16
C PRO A 84 -14.37 -1.65 -11.77
N THR A 85 -14.52 -0.34 -11.62
CA THR A 85 -15.76 0.27 -11.11
C THR A 85 -16.98 0.16 -12.04
N TYR A 86 -16.78 -0.31 -13.28
CA TYR A 86 -17.88 -0.64 -14.18
C TYR A 86 -18.51 -2.02 -13.91
N TYR A 87 -17.88 -2.91 -13.12
CA TYR A 87 -18.56 -4.07 -12.54
C TYR A 87 -19.50 -3.60 -11.44
N LYS A 88 -20.80 -3.89 -11.56
CA LYS A 88 -21.81 -3.41 -10.61
C LYS A 88 -22.59 -4.59 -9.99
N GLY A 89 -23.04 -4.40 -8.77
CA GLY A 89 -23.91 -5.37 -8.07
C GLY A 89 -23.28 -6.77 -8.00
N SER A 90 -24.02 -7.78 -8.39
CA SER A 90 -23.57 -9.18 -8.34
C SER A 90 -22.39 -9.49 -9.24
N GLU A 91 -22.17 -8.73 -10.31
CA GLU A 91 -21.01 -8.91 -11.18
C GLU A 91 -19.71 -8.51 -10.46
N ALA A 92 -19.73 -7.45 -9.64
CA ALA A 92 -18.58 -7.07 -8.83
C ALA A 92 -18.26 -8.15 -7.78
N VAL A 93 -19.29 -8.71 -7.11
CA VAL A 93 -19.11 -9.82 -6.17
C VAL A 93 -18.51 -11.03 -6.87
N ARG A 94 -19.08 -11.45 -8.01
CA ARG A 94 -18.57 -12.58 -8.81
C ARG A 94 -17.09 -12.36 -9.17
N ARG A 95 -16.75 -11.19 -9.67
CA ARG A 95 -15.38 -10.88 -10.06
C ARG A 95 -14.40 -10.91 -8.88
N THR A 96 -14.82 -10.42 -7.71
CA THR A 96 -14.02 -10.53 -6.47
C THR A 96 -13.76 -12.00 -6.11
N LEU A 97 -14.75 -12.88 -6.28
CA LEU A 97 -14.59 -14.32 -6.04
C LEU A 97 -13.61 -14.95 -7.04
N ASP A 98 -13.66 -14.55 -8.32
CA ASP A 98 -12.70 -15.02 -9.34
C ASP A 98 -11.26 -14.66 -8.97
N LEU A 99 -11.03 -13.41 -8.49
CA LEU A 99 -9.71 -12.95 -8.04
C LEU A 99 -9.26 -13.71 -6.77
N ARG A 100 -10.18 -13.92 -5.83
CA ARG A 100 -9.89 -14.70 -4.61
C ARG A 100 -9.53 -16.16 -4.94
N ASP A 101 -10.23 -16.77 -5.90
CA ASP A 101 -9.93 -18.12 -6.37
C ASP A 101 -8.58 -18.19 -7.10
N ALA A 102 -8.25 -17.17 -7.91
CA ALA A 102 -6.95 -17.09 -8.56
C ALA A 102 -5.80 -17.07 -7.54
N MET A 103 -5.93 -16.30 -6.46
CA MET A 103 -4.95 -16.32 -5.37
C MET A 103 -4.94 -17.66 -4.61
N GLN A 104 -6.11 -18.33 -4.45
CA GLN A 104 -6.11 -19.68 -3.86
C GLN A 104 -5.28 -20.65 -4.68
N ARG A 105 -5.39 -20.61 -6.01
CA ARG A 105 -4.54 -21.46 -6.89
C ARG A 105 -3.04 -21.17 -6.74
N VAL A 106 -2.64 -19.92 -6.53
CA VAL A 106 -1.23 -19.57 -6.23
C VAL A 106 -0.78 -20.21 -4.91
N LEU A 107 -1.60 -20.06 -3.85
CA LEU A 107 -1.32 -20.64 -2.53
C LEU A 107 -1.21 -22.17 -2.57
N ASP A 108 -2.13 -22.82 -3.28
CA ASP A 108 -2.16 -24.29 -3.42
C ASP A 108 -0.97 -24.82 -4.25
N LYS A 109 -0.51 -24.03 -5.22
CA LYS A 109 0.62 -24.39 -6.09
C LYS A 109 1.98 -24.26 -5.39
N HIS A 110 2.11 -23.28 -4.49
CA HIS A 110 3.39 -22.94 -3.83
C HIS A 110 3.32 -22.96 -2.30
N PRO A 111 2.78 -24.04 -1.66
CA PRO A 111 2.55 -24.07 -0.21
C PRO A 111 3.81 -23.97 0.63
N ASP A 112 4.97 -24.24 0.02
CA ASP A 112 6.30 -24.13 0.67
C ASP A 112 6.85 -22.69 0.62
N GLN A 113 6.29 -21.79 -0.21
CA GLN A 113 6.82 -20.46 -0.44
C GLN A 113 5.88 -19.36 0.06
N ILE A 114 4.56 -19.57 0.02
CA ILE A 114 3.55 -18.57 0.35
C ILE A 114 2.37 -19.21 1.06
N GLU A 115 1.79 -18.49 2.04
CA GLU A 115 0.64 -18.95 2.80
C GLU A 115 -0.30 -17.77 3.11
N LEU A 116 -1.62 -18.00 3.17
CA LEU A 116 -2.59 -16.96 3.52
C LEU A 116 -2.48 -16.62 5.02
N ALA A 117 -2.30 -15.33 5.31
CA ALA A 117 -2.35 -14.80 6.67
C ALA A 117 -3.72 -14.16 6.94
N THR A 118 -4.37 -14.54 8.02
CA THR A 118 -5.70 -14.05 8.42
C THR A 118 -5.70 -13.35 9.78
N SER A 119 -4.54 -13.26 10.42
CA SER A 119 -4.30 -12.60 11.71
C SER A 119 -2.83 -12.17 11.84
N ALA A 120 -2.52 -11.35 12.85
CA ALA A 120 -1.13 -10.98 13.15
C ALA A 120 -0.29 -12.21 13.54
N ARG A 121 -0.88 -13.17 14.26
CA ARG A 121 -0.20 -14.43 14.62
C ARG A 121 0.13 -15.27 13.39
N ASP A 122 -0.76 -15.33 12.39
CA ASP A 122 -0.45 -16.02 11.13
C ASP A 122 0.73 -15.39 10.44
N ILE A 123 0.77 -14.05 10.36
CA ILE A 123 1.89 -13.33 9.76
C ILE A 123 3.21 -13.72 10.43
N GLU A 124 3.29 -13.63 11.76
CA GLU A 124 4.50 -13.96 12.51
C GLU A 124 4.92 -15.43 12.33
N ARG A 125 3.95 -16.35 12.37
CA ARG A 125 4.19 -17.78 12.17
C ARG A 125 4.70 -18.09 10.77
N ILE A 126 4.08 -17.54 9.72
CA ILE A 126 4.40 -17.80 8.31
C ILE A 126 5.79 -17.24 7.99
N VAL A 127 6.05 -15.99 8.37
CA VAL A 127 7.36 -15.36 8.16
C VAL A 127 8.45 -16.06 8.96
N GLY A 128 8.15 -16.51 10.19
CA GLY A 128 9.05 -17.36 10.98
C GLY A 128 9.42 -18.70 10.32
N GLN A 129 8.65 -19.13 9.31
CA GLN A 129 8.95 -20.30 8.46
C GLN A 129 9.64 -19.91 7.14
N SER A 130 10.09 -18.67 7.00
CA SER A 130 10.70 -18.12 5.78
C SER A 130 9.79 -18.17 4.54
N LYS A 131 8.46 -18.10 4.76
CA LYS A 131 7.45 -18.00 3.70
C LYS A 131 6.94 -16.57 3.57
N ILE A 132 6.33 -16.26 2.45
CA ILE A 132 5.56 -15.04 2.24
C ILE A 132 4.20 -15.20 2.90
N ALA A 133 3.85 -14.26 3.77
CA ALA A 133 2.53 -14.18 4.40
C ALA A 133 1.60 -13.33 3.52
N ALA A 134 0.82 -13.96 2.65
CA ALA A 134 -0.10 -13.26 1.77
C ALA A 134 -1.26 -12.69 2.58
N VAL A 135 -1.43 -11.36 2.54
CA VAL A 135 -2.61 -10.67 3.04
C VAL A 135 -3.49 -10.32 1.84
N LEU A 136 -4.78 -10.64 1.90
CA LEU A 136 -5.73 -10.28 0.86
C LEU A 136 -6.55 -9.05 1.26
N THR A 137 -6.74 -8.14 0.32
CA THR A 137 -7.52 -6.92 0.51
C THR A 137 -8.53 -6.77 -0.63
N VAL A 138 -9.66 -6.11 -0.38
CA VAL A 138 -10.60 -5.69 -1.42
C VAL A 138 -10.34 -4.23 -1.74
N GLU A 139 -10.19 -3.88 -3.00
CA GLU A 139 -10.04 -2.50 -3.42
C GLU A 139 -11.27 -2.01 -4.18
N GLY A 140 -12.05 -1.18 -3.47
CA GLY A 140 -13.28 -0.60 -3.96
C GLY A 140 -14.53 -1.19 -3.32
N GLY A 141 -15.20 -0.41 -2.46
CA GLY A 141 -16.37 -0.85 -1.69
C GLY A 141 -17.63 -1.17 -2.51
N HIS A 142 -17.67 -0.82 -3.80
CA HIS A 142 -18.72 -1.26 -4.73
C HIS A 142 -18.80 -2.79 -4.83
N GLN A 143 -17.70 -3.49 -4.50
CA GLN A 143 -17.59 -4.95 -4.55
C GLN A 143 -18.46 -5.67 -3.51
N ILE A 144 -18.98 -4.95 -2.49
CA ILE A 144 -19.94 -5.57 -1.57
C ILE A 144 -21.39 -5.53 -2.08
N ALA A 145 -21.67 -4.93 -3.26
CA ALA A 145 -23.00 -4.82 -3.84
C ALA A 145 -24.05 -4.28 -2.85
N ASN A 146 -23.66 -3.34 -1.98
CA ASN A 146 -24.48 -2.73 -0.92
C ASN A 146 -25.06 -3.77 0.08
N ASP A 147 -24.39 -4.89 0.27
CA ASP A 147 -24.82 -5.95 1.19
C ASP A 147 -23.77 -6.27 2.25
N LEU A 148 -24.09 -6.00 3.52
CA LEU A 148 -23.22 -6.32 4.66
C LEU A 148 -23.00 -7.84 4.85
N ALA A 149 -23.87 -8.70 4.31
CA ALA A 149 -23.62 -10.14 4.33
C ALA A 149 -22.43 -10.51 3.43
N VAL A 150 -22.31 -9.87 2.26
CA VAL A 150 -21.16 -10.05 1.36
C VAL A 150 -19.87 -9.59 2.08
N LEU A 151 -19.89 -8.42 2.73
CA LEU A 151 -18.75 -7.91 3.52
C LEU A 151 -18.32 -8.94 4.59
N ARG A 152 -19.26 -9.49 5.36
CA ARG A 152 -18.97 -10.54 6.36
C ARG A 152 -18.39 -11.80 5.74
N MET A 153 -18.86 -12.19 4.55
CA MET A 153 -18.32 -13.35 3.85
C MET A 153 -16.90 -13.10 3.36
N TYR A 154 -16.59 -11.90 2.86
CA TYR A 154 -15.22 -11.55 2.48
C TYR A 154 -14.26 -11.69 3.67
N ARG A 155 -14.64 -11.20 4.85
CA ARG A 155 -13.82 -11.39 6.07
C ARG A 155 -13.60 -12.87 6.40
N ARG A 156 -14.65 -13.72 6.29
CA ARG A 156 -14.55 -15.18 6.52
C ARG A 156 -13.68 -15.88 5.48
N MET A 157 -13.54 -15.32 4.28
CA MET A 157 -12.66 -15.82 3.23
C MET A 157 -11.20 -15.39 3.41
N GLY A 158 -10.87 -14.74 4.53
CA GLY A 158 -9.52 -14.32 4.89
C GLY A 158 -9.12 -12.94 4.38
N ILE A 159 -10.05 -12.13 3.88
CA ILE A 159 -9.77 -10.75 3.46
C ILE A 159 -9.66 -9.86 4.71
N LEU A 160 -8.56 -9.13 4.86
CA LEU A 160 -8.26 -8.38 6.08
C LEU A 160 -8.63 -6.90 6.01
N SER A 161 -8.69 -6.31 4.83
CA SER A 161 -9.05 -4.90 4.66
C SER A 161 -9.92 -4.67 3.44
N MET A 162 -10.59 -3.52 3.41
CA MET A 162 -11.30 -3.03 2.23
C MET A 162 -11.12 -1.54 2.07
N THR A 163 -10.66 -1.11 0.89
CA THR A 163 -10.66 0.29 0.47
C THR A 163 -12.10 0.71 0.12
N LEU A 164 -12.59 1.79 0.73
CA LEU A 164 -14.02 2.13 0.65
C LEU A 164 -14.47 2.59 -0.72
N THR A 165 -13.55 3.15 -1.53
CA THR A 165 -13.80 3.60 -2.91
C THR A 165 -12.61 3.24 -3.79
N HIS A 166 -12.73 3.42 -5.10
CA HIS A 166 -11.62 3.51 -6.06
C HIS A 166 -11.67 4.85 -6.80
N PHE A 167 -11.41 4.95 -8.10
CA PHE A 167 -11.45 6.21 -8.83
C PHE A 167 -12.84 6.85 -8.94
N ARG A 168 -13.91 6.08 -8.74
CA ARG A 168 -15.30 6.57 -8.72
C ARG A 168 -15.89 6.54 -7.32
N SER A 169 -16.79 7.50 -7.05
CA SER A 169 -17.73 7.36 -5.94
C SER A 169 -18.62 6.13 -6.17
N ASN A 170 -19.01 5.48 -5.10
CA ASN A 170 -20.01 4.40 -5.14
C ASN A 170 -21.29 4.85 -4.44
N ASP A 171 -22.25 3.95 -4.29
CA ASP A 171 -23.59 4.28 -3.77
C ASP A 171 -23.60 4.79 -2.31
N TRP A 172 -22.46 4.79 -1.60
CA TRP A 172 -22.41 5.12 -0.18
C TRP A 172 -21.17 5.87 0.30
N ALA A 173 -20.18 6.11 -0.58
CA ALA A 173 -18.96 6.85 -0.25
C ALA A 173 -18.42 7.62 -1.46
N ASP A 174 -17.99 8.86 -1.23
CA ASP A 174 -17.34 9.68 -2.25
C ASP A 174 -15.85 9.37 -2.38
N SER A 175 -15.40 9.21 -3.64
CA SER A 175 -14.00 9.06 -4.03
C SER A 175 -13.30 10.41 -4.17
N SER A 176 -11.97 10.41 -4.01
CA SER A 176 -11.13 11.60 -4.19
C SER A 176 -11.06 12.09 -5.65
N THR A 177 -11.31 11.20 -6.61
CA THR A 177 -11.19 11.47 -8.06
C THR A 177 -12.54 11.32 -8.79
N GLY A 178 -13.55 10.82 -8.09
CA GLY A 178 -14.92 10.72 -8.59
C GLY A 178 -15.71 12.03 -8.42
N LYS A 179 -16.91 12.06 -9.00
CA LYS A 179 -17.85 13.13 -8.69
C LYS A 179 -18.31 12.99 -7.23
N PRO A 180 -18.35 14.08 -6.44
CA PRO A 180 -18.96 14.04 -5.13
C PRO A 180 -20.49 13.88 -5.29
N GLU A 181 -21.02 12.79 -4.74
CA GLU A 181 -22.44 12.42 -4.85
C GLU A 181 -23.17 12.49 -3.52
N HIS A 182 -22.44 12.29 -2.41
CA HIS A 182 -23.01 12.12 -1.07
C HIS A 182 -22.51 13.15 -0.06
N ASN A 183 -21.55 14.00 -0.44
CA ASN A 183 -20.80 14.86 0.49
C ASN A 183 -20.17 14.04 1.65
N GLY A 184 -19.51 12.95 1.31
CA GLY A 184 -18.84 12.04 2.22
C GLY A 184 -19.46 10.64 2.29
N LEU A 185 -19.66 10.10 3.50
CA LEU A 185 -20.35 8.84 3.75
C LEU A 185 -21.86 9.01 3.85
N THR A 186 -22.63 8.14 3.19
CA THR A 186 -24.06 7.97 3.49
C THR A 186 -24.26 7.25 4.84
N ASP A 187 -25.51 7.15 5.32
CA ASP A 187 -25.80 6.35 6.52
C ASP A 187 -25.50 4.87 6.33
N PHE A 188 -25.62 4.33 5.11
CA PHE A 188 -25.17 2.97 4.82
C PHE A 188 -23.64 2.87 4.85
N GLY A 189 -22.91 3.85 4.31
CA GLY A 189 -21.45 3.91 4.41
C GLY A 189 -20.95 3.91 5.85
N LYS A 190 -21.64 4.62 6.76
CA LYS A 190 -21.35 4.56 8.21
C LYS A 190 -21.61 3.16 8.79
N GLN A 191 -22.67 2.47 8.37
CA GLN A 191 -22.94 1.09 8.76
C GLN A 191 -21.84 0.13 8.27
N VAL A 192 -21.33 0.31 7.05
CA VAL A 192 -20.20 -0.45 6.52
C VAL A 192 -18.97 -0.30 7.42
N VAL A 193 -18.60 0.94 7.80
CA VAL A 193 -17.46 1.18 8.70
C VAL A 193 -17.66 0.52 10.07
N HIS A 194 -18.86 0.64 10.65
CA HIS A 194 -19.19 -0.03 11.92
C HIS A 194 -19.11 -1.54 11.81
N GLU A 195 -19.63 -2.13 10.73
CA GLU A 195 -19.57 -3.57 10.49
C GLU A 195 -18.13 -4.05 10.33
N MET A 196 -17.30 -3.34 9.55
CA MET A 196 -15.87 -3.65 9.40
C MET A 196 -15.17 -3.67 10.76
N ASN A 197 -15.39 -2.68 11.61
CA ASN A 197 -14.82 -2.65 12.96
C ASN A 197 -15.31 -3.85 13.81
N SER A 198 -16.59 -4.20 13.70
CA SER A 198 -17.21 -5.31 14.45
C SER A 198 -16.64 -6.68 14.09
N ILE A 199 -16.40 -6.91 12.79
CA ILE A 199 -15.91 -8.20 12.28
C ILE A 199 -14.38 -8.31 12.25
N GLY A 200 -13.65 -7.28 12.72
CA GLY A 200 -12.19 -7.24 12.69
C GLY A 200 -11.65 -7.14 11.27
N MET A 201 -12.21 -6.25 10.45
CA MET A 201 -11.75 -5.90 9.11
C MET A 201 -11.23 -4.47 9.10
N ILE A 202 -10.03 -4.25 8.58
CA ILE A 202 -9.37 -2.96 8.56
C ILE A 202 -10.06 -2.05 7.54
N VAL A 203 -10.42 -0.84 7.97
CA VAL A 203 -10.93 0.21 7.07
C VAL A 203 -9.75 0.86 6.38
N ASP A 204 -9.71 0.80 5.07
CA ASP A 204 -8.71 1.46 4.23
C ASP A 204 -9.31 2.72 3.59
N ILE A 205 -8.65 3.86 3.84
CA ILE A 205 -9.12 5.18 3.39
C ILE A 205 -8.33 5.71 2.19
N SER A 206 -7.49 4.89 1.55
CA SER A 206 -6.96 5.24 0.23
C SER A 206 -8.12 5.46 -0.74
N HIS A 207 -7.96 6.31 -1.74
CA HIS A 207 -8.98 6.69 -2.73
C HIS A 207 -10.18 7.50 -2.25
N VAL A 208 -10.46 7.61 -0.96
CA VAL A 208 -11.65 8.34 -0.49
C VAL A 208 -11.47 9.86 -0.62
N SER A 209 -12.59 10.59 -0.79
CA SER A 209 -12.55 12.05 -0.75
C SER A 209 -12.13 12.56 0.64
N ASP A 210 -11.62 13.81 0.70
CA ASP A 210 -11.25 14.44 1.97
C ASP A 210 -12.44 14.40 2.96
N LYS A 211 -13.67 14.63 2.47
CA LYS A 211 -14.85 14.57 3.32
C LYS A 211 -15.15 13.17 3.82
N THR A 212 -15.09 12.16 2.95
CA THR A 212 -15.25 10.75 3.34
C THR A 212 -14.20 10.34 4.37
N PHE A 213 -12.96 10.78 4.22
CA PHE A 213 -11.89 10.54 5.20
C PHE A 213 -12.29 11.03 6.60
N TYR A 214 -12.74 12.29 6.72
CA TYR A 214 -13.14 12.83 8.03
C TYR A 214 -14.40 12.16 8.58
N ASP A 215 -15.35 11.77 7.73
CA ASP A 215 -16.54 11.03 8.17
C ASP A 215 -16.17 9.65 8.72
N VAL A 216 -15.24 8.93 8.06
CA VAL A 216 -14.73 7.65 8.56
C VAL A 216 -14.11 7.83 9.95
N LEU A 217 -13.27 8.84 10.15
CA LEU A 217 -12.63 9.08 11.46
C LEU A 217 -13.62 9.43 12.58
N GLN A 218 -14.81 9.99 12.24
CA GLN A 218 -15.86 10.25 13.22
C GLN A 218 -16.62 8.98 13.62
N VAL A 219 -16.64 7.97 12.75
CA VAL A 219 -17.46 6.76 12.91
C VAL A 219 -16.66 5.57 13.39
N THR A 220 -15.40 5.44 12.94
CA THR A 220 -14.57 4.29 13.29
C THR A 220 -14.20 4.27 14.78
N SER A 221 -14.22 3.08 15.36
CA SER A 221 -13.72 2.81 16.72
C SER A 221 -12.33 2.15 16.72
N LYS A 222 -11.73 1.94 15.54
CA LYS A 222 -10.45 1.26 15.34
C LYS A 222 -9.51 2.13 14.51
N PRO A 223 -8.18 1.91 14.60
CA PRO A 223 -7.25 2.52 13.68
C PRO A 223 -7.59 2.17 12.23
N VAL A 224 -7.40 3.14 11.32
CA VAL A 224 -7.56 2.94 9.88
C VAL A 224 -6.20 2.89 9.19
N ILE A 225 -6.16 2.42 7.95
CA ILE A 225 -4.99 2.58 7.10
C ILE A 225 -5.31 3.44 5.88
N ALA A 226 -4.32 4.16 5.38
CA ALA A 226 -4.25 4.58 3.99
C ALA A 226 -3.21 3.67 3.33
N SER A 227 -3.65 2.55 2.76
CA SER A 227 -2.75 1.49 2.31
C SER A 227 -1.70 1.96 1.31
N HIS A 228 -2.08 2.90 0.42
CA HIS A 228 -1.25 3.44 -0.66
C HIS A 228 -1.62 4.91 -0.98
N SER A 229 -1.09 5.83 -0.20
CA SER A 229 -1.24 7.29 -0.39
C SER A 229 0.09 7.99 -0.11
N SER A 230 0.22 9.26 -0.50
CA SER A 230 1.44 10.03 -0.24
C SER A 230 1.11 11.42 0.29
N CYS A 231 2.05 12.36 0.21
CA CYS A 231 1.90 13.71 0.76
C CYS A 231 1.42 14.69 -0.31
N ARG A 232 0.29 15.38 -0.08
CA ARG A 232 -0.21 16.42 -1.00
C ARG A 232 0.78 17.59 -1.14
N SER A 233 1.63 17.80 -0.15
CA SER A 233 2.71 18.78 -0.22
C SER A 233 3.83 18.42 -1.19
N MET A 234 3.97 17.14 -1.58
CA MET A 234 4.95 16.66 -2.56
C MET A 234 4.38 16.73 -3.98
N SER A 235 3.17 16.26 -4.15
CA SER A 235 2.42 16.31 -5.39
C SER A 235 0.95 16.59 -5.09
N ASP A 236 0.42 17.69 -5.62
CA ASP A 236 -0.95 18.16 -5.36
C ASP A 236 -1.96 17.38 -6.21
N VAL A 237 -2.13 16.12 -5.85
CA VAL A 237 -3.11 15.21 -6.42
C VAL A 237 -4.15 14.81 -5.37
N PRO A 238 -5.42 14.62 -5.74
CA PRO A 238 -6.49 14.28 -4.77
C PRO A 238 -6.25 12.97 -4.02
N ARG A 239 -5.44 12.06 -4.56
CA ARG A 239 -5.07 10.77 -3.96
C ARG A 239 -4.11 10.92 -2.77
N ASN A 240 -3.41 12.05 -2.67
CA ASN A 240 -2.46 12.34 -1.61
C ASN A 240 -3.14 13.02 -0.41
N MET A 241 -2.58 12.81 0.77
CA MET A 241 -3.10 13.32 2.03
C MET A 241 -2.56 14.72 2.35
N THR A 242 -3.41 15.61 2.84
CA THR A 242 -2.98 16.90 3.41
C THR A 242 -2.32 16.70 4.76
N ASP A 243 -1.57 17.72 5.23
CA ASP A 243 -0.96 17.70 6.57
C ASP A 243 -2.01 17.54 7.69
N ASP A 244 -3.21 18.13 7.53
CA ASP A 244 -4.29 17.99 8.51
C ASP A 244 -4.88 16.58 8.52
N MET A 245 -4.97 15.92 7.36
CA MET A 245 -5.37 14.51 7.26
C MET A 245 -4.31 13.62 7.92
N LEU A 246 -3.02 13.85 7.69
CA LEU A 246 -1.93 13.11 8.34
C LEU A 246 -1.99 13.23 9.87
N ARG A 247 -2.21 14.45 10.40
CA ARG A 247 -2.40 14.66 11.84
C ARG A 247 -3.65 13.96 12.37
N ALA A 248 -4.74 13.96 11.61
CA ALA A 248 -5.98 13.29 11.99
C ALA A 248 -5.82 11.76 11.99
N LEU A 249 -5.16 11.20 10.97
CA LEU A 249 -4.79 9.77 10.90
C LEU A 249 -3.97 9.36 12.12
N ALA A 250 -2.95 10.15 12.48
CA ALA A 250 -2.12 9.88 13.64
C ALA A 250 -2.92 9.87 14.95
N ARG A 251 -3.84 10.82 15.14
CA ARG A 251 -4.73 10.81 16.32
C ARG A 251 -5.65 9.61 16.39
N ASN A 252 -6.00 9.01 15.26
CA ASN A 252 -6.76 7.76 15.19
C ASN A 252 -5.91 6.53 15.48
N GLY A 253 -4.58 6.65 15.48
CA GLY A 253 -3.65 5.52 15.58
C GLY A 253 -3.37 4.82 14.25
N GLY A 254 -3.81 5.40 13.13
CA GLY A 254 -3.69 4.84 11.79
C GLY A 254 -2.28 4.90 11.21
N VAL A 255 -2.12 4.33 10.01
CA VAL A 255 -0.86 4.28 9.25
C VAL A 255 -1.13 4.66 7.80
N VAL A 256 -0.23 5.45 7.20
CA VAL A 256 -0.20 5.71 5.76
C VAL A 256 0.96 4.98 5.11
N GLY A 257 0.68 4.14 4.11
CA GLY A 257 1.66 3.53 3.22
C GLY A 257 2.01 4.50 2.09
N VAL A 258 3.30 4.83 1.95
CA VAL A 258 3.79 5.69 0.88
C VAL A 258 3.66 4.97 -0.45
N ASN A 259 2.85 5.53 -1.34
CA ASN A 259 2.64 5.02 -2.69
C ASN A 259 3.84 5.36 -3.59
N PHE A 260 4.25 4.41 -4.43
CA PHE A 260 5.38 4.58 -5.34
C PHE A 260 4.98 5.00 -6.77
N ALA A 261 3.71 5.31 -7.03
CA ALA A 261 3.39 6.01 -8.27
C ALA A 261 4.20 7.30 -8.35
N ALA A 262 5.00 7.46 -9.41
CA ALA A 262 5.83 8.65 -9.58
C ALA A 262 5.01 9.94 -9.52
N SER A 263 3.77 9.90 -10.01
CA SER A 263 2.79 11.00 -9.95
C SER A 263 2.38 11.41 -8.53
N PHE A 264 2.56 10.55 -7.51
CA PHE A 264 2.27 10.87 -6.13
C PHE A 264 3.46 11.48 -5.38
N LEU A 265 4.65 11.30 -5.92
CA LEU A 265 5.92 11.73 -5.33
C LEU A 265 6.50 12.97 -6.02
N ASN A 266 6.13 13.19 -7.29
CA ASN A 266 6.66 14.29 -8.10
C ASN A 266 5.53 14.96 -8.89
N GLN A 267 5.45 16.30 -8.76
CA GLN A 267 4.37 17.07 -9.41
C GLN A 267 4.44 17.02 -10.94
N GLN A 268 5.63 16.86 -11.52
CA GLN A 268 5.79 16.77 -12.98
C GLN A 268 5.21 15.47 -13.55
N ASP A 269 5.20 14.39 -12.75
CA ASP A 269 4.65 13.10 -13.14
C ASP A 269 3.12 13.00 -12.96
N ALA A 270 2.48 14.01 -12.33
CA ALA A 270 1.05 13.96 -11.97
C ALA A 270 0.09 13.96 -13.18
N GLU A 271 0.53 14.37 -14.35
CA GLU A 271 -0.30 14.37 -15.57
C GLU A 271 -0.63 12.95 -16.04
N GLU A 272 0.23 11.95 -15.76
CA GLU A 272 -0.05 10.54 -16.08
C GLU A 272 -1.24 10.02 -15.25
N LEU A 273 -1.28 10.35 -13.96
CA LEU A 273 -2.42 10.00 -13.10
C LEU A 273 -3.73 10.61 -13.60
N LYS A 274 -3.71 11.89 -14.01
CA LYS A 274 -4.93 12.56 -14.56
C LYS A 274 -5.47 11.83 -15.78
N ARG A 275 -4.58 11.39 -16.68
CA ARG A 275 -4.97 10.66 -17.89
C ARG A 275 -5.60 9.31 -17.53
N LYS A 276 -4.98 8.53 -16.64
CA LYS A 276 -5.48 7.21 -16.20
C LYS A 276 -6.86 7.33 -15.56
N VAL A 277 -7.04 8.24 -14.61
CA VAL A 277 -8.32 8.51 -13.94
C VAL A 277 -9.40 8.91 -14.93
N SER A 278 -9.08 9.78 -15.91
CA SER A 278 -10.04 10.20 -16.93
C SER A 278 -10.49 9.03 -17.81
N ASN A 279 -9.59 8.15 -18.18
CA ASN A 279 -9.91 6.98 -19.00
C ASN A 279 -10.85 6.03 -18.23
N GLU A 280 -10.52 5.65 -16.99
CA GLU A 280 -11.37 4.75 -16.21
C GLU A 280 -12.76 5.35 -15.95
N ASN A 281 -12.82 6.63 -15.60
CA ASN A 281 -14.09 7.31 -15.35
C ASN A 281 -14.97 7.47 -16.59
N ALA A 282 -14.43 7.30 -17.80
CA ALA A 282 -15.19 7.33 -19.06
C ALA A 282 -15.82 5.98 -19.43
N LEU A 283 -15.39 4.87 -18.84
CA LEU A 283 -15.83 3.52 -19.20
C LEU A 283 -17.19 3.19 -18.58
N GLU A 284 -18.19 2.99 -19.41
CA GLU A 284 -19.58 2.61 -19.03
C GLU A 284 -20.10 1.49 -19.93
N PRO A 285 -19.50 0.29 -19.92
CA PRO A 285 -19.96 -0.82 -20.75
C PRO A 285 -21.34 -1.32 -20.25
N ASN A 286 -22.27 -1.47 -21.20
CA ASN A 286 -23.56 -2.13 -20.91
C ASN A 286 -23.45 -3.64 -21.21
N LEU A 287 -22.56 -4.33 -20.47
CA LEU A 287 -22.19 -5.73 -20.63
C LEU A 287 -22.34 -6.47 -19.30
N ALA A 288 -22.44 -7.80 -19.35
CA ALA A 288 -22.51 -8.66 -18.16
C ALA A 288 -21.86 -10.03 -18.42
N GLY A 289 -21.52 -10.75 -17.36
CA GLY A 289 -20.96 -12.10 -17.41
C GLY A 289 -19.69 -12.15 -18.28
N THR A 290 -19.59 -13.16 -19.14
CA THR A 290 -18.41 -13.41 -19.98
C THR A 290 -18.06 -12.23 -20.93
N GLU A 291 -19.07 -11.50 -21.43
CA GLU A 291 -18.82 -10.35 -22.32
C GLU A 291 -18.15 -9.20 -21.55
N LEU A 292 -18.57 -8.97 -20.31
CA LEU A 292 -17.94 -8.00 -19.44
C LEU A 292 -16.50 -8.40 -19.08
N ASP A 293 -16.25 -9.69 -18.81
CA ASP A 293 -14.90 -10.20 -18.53
C ASP A 293 -13.97 -10.08 -19.74
N GLN A 294 -14.47 -10.32 -20.95
CA GLN A 294 -13.69 -10.12 -22.18
C GLN A 294 -13.37 -8.65 -22.42
N PHE A 295 -14.33 -7.76 -22.15
CA PHE A 295 -14.11 -6.32 -22.20
C PHE A 295 -13.02 -5.90 -21.19
N ALA A 296 -13.13 -6.34 -19.95
CA ALA A 296 -12.15 -6.03 -18.91
C ALA A 296 -10.74 -6.57 -19.23
N ALA A 297 -10.64 -7.77 -19.82
CA ALA A 297 -9.37 -8.33 -20.25
C ALA A 297 -8.75 -7.48 -21.38
N LYS A 298 -9.56 -7.03 -22.34
CA LYS A 298 -9.10 -6.15 -23.41
C LYS A 298 -8.58 -4.83 -22.85
N GLU A 299 -9.36 -4.16 -21.99
CA GLU A 299 -8.96 -2.91 -21.33
C GLU A 299 -7.65 -3.10 -20.52
N TYR A 300 -7.52 -4.21 -19.78
CA TYR A 300 -6.30 -4.51 -19.06
C TYR A 300 -5.07 -4.54 -19.96
N PHE A 301 -5.13 -5.23 -21.10
CA PHE A 301 -3.99 -5.32 -22.03
C PHE A 301 -3.74 -4.03 -22.80
N GLU A 302 -4.77 -3.21 -23.04
CA GLU A 302 -4.64 -1.89 -23.68
C GLU A 302 -4.07 -0.84 -22.71
N ASP A 303 -4.45 -0.89 -21.40
CA ASP A 303 -3.99 0.06 -20.37
C ASP A 303 -2.66 -0.35 -19.72
N LYS A 304 -2.30 -1.63 -19.78
CA LYS A 304 -1.06 -2.17 -19.20
C LYS A 304 0.19 -1.37 -19.62
N GLY A 305 0.20 -0.83 -20.84
CA GLY A 305 1.23 0.07 -21.35
C GLY A 305 2.67 -0.43 -21.20
N GLU A 306 3.63 0.28 -21.77
CA GLU A 306 5.03 0.07 -21.41
C GLU A 306 5.27 0.70 -20.03
N PHE A 307 5.83 -0.08 -19.12
CA PHE A 307 6.38 0.35 -17.86
C PHE A 307 7.43 1.46 -18.09
N LYS A 308 7.29 2.58 -17.41
CA LYS A 308 8.18 3.74 -17.54
C LYS A 308 8.72 4.16 -16.20
N VAL A 309 9.93 4.68 -16.21
CA VAL A 309 10.51 5.38 -15.05
C VAL A 309 10.19 6.86 -15.17
N GLY A 310 9.61 7.43 -14.12
CA GLY A 310 9.25 8.85 -14.03
C GLY A 310 10.42 9.75 -13.67
N HIS A 311 10.12 11.01 -13.33
CA HIS A 311 11.08 11.96 -12.76
C HIS A 311 11.30 11.71 -11.27
N ALA A 312 10.32 11.13 -10.58
CA ALA A 312 10.45 10.74 -9.19
C ALA A 312 11.61 9.75 -8.99
N THR A 313 12.20 9.77 -7.82
CA THR A 313 13.31 8.90 -7.42
C THR A 313 13.03 8.25 -6.07
N VAL A 314 13.82 7.26 -5.66
CA VAL A 314 13.80 6.71 -4.30
C VAL A 314 13.97 7.79 -3.23
N GLU A 315 14.74 8.85 -3.53
CA GLU A 315 14.90 9.98 -2.62
C GLU A 315 13.61 10.79 -2.42
N ASP A 316 12.74 10.86 -3.42
CA ASP A 316 11.43 11.50 -3.28
C ASP A 316 10.47 10.68 -2.41
N ALA A 317 10.52 9.35 -2.52
CA ALA A 317 9.82 8.46 -1.58
C ALA A 317 10.33 8.67 -0.14
N ALA A 318 11.65 8.72 0.06
CA ALA A 318 12.24 8.99 1.37
C ALA A 318 11.88 10.40 1.91
N LYS A 319 11.81 11.44 1.06
CA LYS A 319 11.34 12.78 1.45
C LYS A 319 9.87 12.78 1.87
N CYS A 320 9.02 11.97 1.19
CA CYS A 320 7.62 11.81 1.60
C CYS A 320 7.54 11.17 2.99
N ILE A 321 8.36 10.15 3.26
CA ILE A 321 8.48 9.56 4.60
C ILE A 321 8.92 10.60 5.63
N ASP A 322 9.98 11.39 5.36
CA ASP A 322 10.42 12.49 6.24
C ASP A 322 9.27 13.45 6.57
N HIS A 323 8.49 13.83 5.55
CA HIS A 323 7.37 14.74 5.75
C HIS A 323 6.29 14.11 6.64
N ILE A 324 5.90 12.86 6.39
CA ILE A 324 4.91 12.15 7.21
C ILE A 324 5.42 12.02 8.65
N VAL A 325 6.66 11.60 8.86
CA VAL A 325 7.27 11.51 10.20
C VAL A 325 7.24 12.84 10.92
N LYS A 326 7.56 13.94 10.23
CA LYS A 326 7.51 15.29 10.80
C LYS A 326 6.09 15.72 11.21
N ILE A 327 5.07 15.34 10.45
CA ILE A 327 3.68 15.80 10.65
C ILE A 327 2.89 14.86 11.57
N ALA A 328 3.04 13.56 11.39
CA ALA A 328 2.25 12.52 12.04
C ALA A 328 3.03 11.72 13.10
N GLY A 329 4.36 11.65 12.98
CA GLY A 329 5.23 10.82 13.81
C GLY A 329 5.59 9.50 13.15
N ILE A 330 6.69 8.91 13.63
CA ILE A 330 7.30 7.68 13.09
C ILE A 330 6.36 6.45 13.13
N GLU A 331 5.42 6.41 14.07
CA GLU A 331 4.48 5.29 14.27
C GLU A 331 3.35 5.24 13.22
N HIS A 332 3.30 6.22 12.30
CA HIS A 332 2.15 6.44 11.41
C HIS A 332 2.49 6.37 9.91
N VAL A 333 3.67 5.88 9.57
CA VAL A 333 4.14 5.75 8.18
C VAL A 333 4.57 4.32 7.90
N GLY A 334 4.31 3.86 6.67
CA GLY A 334 4.73 2.56 6.14
C GLY A 334 4.93 2.63 4.62
N ILE A 335 5.00 1.48 3.97
CA ILE A 335 5.12 1.33 2.52
C ILE A 335 3.79 0.80 1.97
N GLY A 336 3.35 1.35 0.84
CA GLY A 336 2.22 0.87 0.06
C GLY A 336 2.51 1.08 -1.40
N SER A 337 3.28 0.17 -1.98
CA SER A 337 4.01 0.39 -3.24
C SER A 337 3.13 0.67 -4.44
N ASP A 338 1.95 0.05 -4.48
CA ASP A 338 1.05 0.07 -5.64
C ASP A 338 1.66 -0.62 -6.87
N PHE A 339 2.62 -1.54 -6.63
CA PHE A 339 3.27 -2.30 -7.69
C PHE A 339 2.26 -3.15 -8.48
N ASP A 340 2.51 -3.28 -9.78
CA ASP A 340 1.64 -3.88 -10.78
C ASP A 340 0.28 -3.13 -11.00
N GLY A 341 -0.04 -2.09 -10.21
CA GLY A 341 -1.15 -1.16 -10.41
C GLY A 341 -0.76 0.18 -11.04
N ILE A 342 0.54 0.46 -11.09
CA ILE A 342 1.12 1.69 -11.63
C ILE A 342 1.96 1.42 -12.87
N THR A 343 2.00 2.38 -13.79
CA THR A 343 2.80 2.30 -15.03
C THR A 343 3.98 3.26 -15.03
N LEU A 344 4.01 4.23 -14.10
CA LEU A 344 5.07 5.20 -13.94
C LEU A 344 5.65 5.12 -12.53
N VAL A 345 6.88 4.62 -12.41
CA VAL A 345 7.56 4.36 -11.13
C VAL A 345 8.74 5.29 -10.89
N PRO A 346 9.18 5.43 -9.64
CA PRO A 346 10.39 6.17 -9.31
C PRO A 346 11.64 5.46 -9.80
N HIS A 347 12.66 6.22 -10.16
CA HIS A 347 13.98 5.69 -10.41
C HIS A 347 14.53 5.02 -9.14
N ASP A 348 15.15 3.86 -9.29
CA ASP A 348 15.67 2.99 -8.22
C ASP A 348 14.61 2.34 -7.32
N LEU A 349 13.32 2.39 -7.71
CA LEU A 349 12.20 1.64 -7.10
C LEU A 349 11.31 1.00 -8.18
N GLU A 350 11.92 0.40 -9.22
CA GLU A 350 11.20 -0.12 -10.38
C GLU A 350 10.43 -1.40 -10.09
N ASP A 351 10.85 -2.17 -9.09
CA ASP A 351 10.15 -3.37 -8.63
C ASP A 351 10.43 -3.65 -7.15
N VAL A 352 9.74 -4.62 -6.58
CA VAL A 352 9.83 -4.93 -5.15
C VAL A 352 11.24 -5.30 -4.69
N SER A 353 12.11 -5.85 -5.55
CA SER A 353 13.51 -6.18 -5.20
C SER A 353 14.37 -4.94 -4.96
N LYS A 354 13.86 -3.74 -5.27
CA LYS A 354 14.54 -2.45 -5.09
C LYS A 354 14.23 -1.78 -3.74
N ILE A 355 13.36 -2.34 -2.93
CA ILE A 355 13.05 -1.80 -1.58
C ILE A 355 14.29 -1.55 -0.72
N PRO A 356 15.38 -2.35 -0.78
CA PRO A 356 16.62 -2.03 -0.04
C PRO A 356 17.22 -0.66 -0.38
N ASN A 357 16.98 -0.11 -1.57
CA ASN A 357 17.43 1.24 -1.93
C ASN A 357 16.74 2.31 -1.07
N LEU A 358 15.45 2.11 -0.74
CA LEU A 358 14.74 2.99 0.19
C LEU A 358 15.34 2.90 1.60
N THR A 359 15.71 1.70 2.04
CA THR A 359 16.40 1.51 3.32
C THR A 359 17.74 2.28 3.35
N VAL A 360 18.52 2.24 2.26
CA VAL A 360 19.76 3.05 2.12
C VAL A 360 19.44 4.53 2.22
N ALA A 361 18.43 5.01 1.51
CA ALA A 361 18.03 6.41 1.53
C ALA A 361 17.63 6.88 2.94
N LEU A 362 16.91 6.05 3.70
CA LEU A 362 16.51 6.32 5.08
C LEU A 362 17.73 6.33 6.03
N LEU A 363 18.65 5.37 5.90
CA LEU A 363 19.91 5.35 6.66
C LEU A 363 20.74 6.61 6.43
N ASN A 364 20.86 7.05 5.17
CA ASN A 364 21.57 8.28 4.82
C ASN A 364 20.91 9.55 5.39
N ARG A 365 19.62 9.49 5.72
CA ARG A 365 18.84 10.55 6.39
C ARG A 365 18.92 10.49 7.90
N GLY A 366 19.63 9.49 8.45
CA GLY A 366 19.88 9.35 9.89
C GLY A 366 18.81 8.57 10.66
N TYR A 367 17.91 7.87 9.96
CA TYR A 367 16.99 6.95 10.63
C TYR A 367 17.75 5.80 11.30
N SER A 368 17.36 5.47 12.52
CA SER A 368 17.87 4.30 13.23
C SER A 368 17.30 2.99 12.63
N GLU A 369 17.92 1.86 12.97
CA GLU A 369 17.38 0.55 12.56
C GLU A 369 15.98 0.31 13.12
N ASP A 370 15.70 0.77 14.33
CA ASP A 370 14.38 0.64 14.94
C ASP A 370 13.34 1.54 14.27
N ASP A 371 13.72 2.74 13.81
CA ASP A 371 12.84 3.58 12.99
C ASP A 371 12.53 2.90 11.64
N ILE A 372 13.54 2.30 11.00
CA ILE A 372 13.38 1.59 9.74
C ILE A 372 12.46 0.37 9.91
N LYS A 373 12.60 -0.42 10.99
CA LYS A 373 11.69 -1.54 11.28
C LYS A 373 10.23 -1.08 11.39
N LYS A 374 9.99 0.04 12.05
CA LYS A 374 8.65 0.62 12.14
C LYS A 374 8.10 0.98 10.77
N ILE A 375 8.86 1.72 9.97
CA ILE A 375 8.47 2.15 8.62
C ILE A 375 8.24 0.92 7.71
N MET A 376 9.15 -0.05 7.75
CA MET A 376 9.09 -1.21 6.86
C MET A 376 7.97 -2.18 7.20
N GLY A 377 7.40 -2.18 8.43
CA GLY A 377 6.30 -3.10 8.69
C GLY A 377 5.67 -3.07 10.07
N GLU A 378 6.40 -2.75 11.14
CA GLU A 378 5.85 -2.87 12.50
C GLU A 378 4.63 -1.96 12.73
N ASN A 379 4.59 -0.78 12.06
CA ASN A 379 3.44 0.12 12.14
C ASN A 379 2.17 -0.51 11.54
N PHE A 380 2.27 -1.15 10.38
CA PHE A 380 1.14 -1.90 9.80
C PHE A 380 0.77 -3.11 10.66
N LEU A 381 1.76 -3.86 11.16
CA LEU A 381 1.51 -5.01 12.03
C LEU A 381 0.78 -4.60 13.31
N ARG A 382 1.10 -3.44 13.89
CA ARG A 382 0.37 -2.87 15.03
C ARG A 382 -1.11 -2.68 14.70
N VAL A 383 -1.43 -2.06 13.56
CA VAL A 383 -2.83 -1.87 13.16
C VAL A 383 -3.53 -3.20 12.92
N ILE A 384 -2.87 -4.18 12.28
CA ILE A 384 -3.43 -5.52 12.10
C ILE A 384 -3.77 -6.15 13.46
N ARG A 385 -2.88 -6.09 14.45
CA ARG A 385 -3.15 -6.61 15.81
C ARG A 385 -4.32 -5.94 16.49
N GLU A 386 -4.43 -4.61 16.38
CA GLU A 386 -5.47 -3.83 17.04
C GLU A 386 -6.86 -4.03 16.41
N VAL A 387 -6.92 -4.26 15.10
CA VAL A 387 -8.18 -4.38 14.36
C VAL A 387 -8.59 -5.83 14.18
N VAL A 388 -7.69 -6.64 13.61
CA VAL A 388 -7.96 -8.03 13.21
C VAL A 388 -7.79 -8.97 14.40
N GLY A 389 -6.85 -8.67 15.28
CA GLY A 389 -6.47 -9.50 16.43
C GLY A 389 -5.29 -10.44 16.14
N ASN A 390 -4.98 -11.22 17.18
CA ASN A 390 -3.90 -12.21 17.13
C ASN A 390 -4.36 -13.55 16.56
#